data_1ad10994cce54ae4a0670493355adb1b
#
_entry.id   1ad10994cce54ae4a0670493355adb1b
#
_cell.length_a   1.000
_cell.length_b   1.000
_cell.length_c   1.000
_cell.angle_alpha   90.00
_cell.angle_beta   90.00
_cell.angle_gamma   90.00
#
_symmetry.space_group_name_H-M   'P 1'
#
loop_
_entity.id
_entity.type
_entity.pdbx_description
1 polymer ?
#
loop_
_entity_poly.entity_id
_entity_poly.type
_entity_poly.pdbx_seq_one_letter_code
_entity_poly.pdbx_strand_id
1 'polypeptide(L)'
;MSKILFDANVLLDFFLERNLQPETIEKIFMLIDNKKVEGYVTVTILQICAYYLTKAKGVAVAKEILEMVILKFQLLDGNKKNVLNALKSEQQDIEDAIHYFIALENEVNAIVTLDQGFIKLSSPYLPIYSPADLLSNIG
;
A
#
# COMPACT_ATOMS: atom_id res chain seq x y z
N MET A 1 -1.26 1.09 17.78
CA MET A 1 -1.42 1.77 16.48
C MET A 1 -1.38 0.71 15.37
N SER A 2 -2.39 0.69 14.52
CA SER A 2 -2.45 -0.30 13.44
C SER A 2 -1.42 -0.01 12.35
N LYS A 3 -0.73 -1.05 11.91
CA LYS A 3 0.26 -0.98 10.84
C LYS A 3 -0.39 -1.41 9.52
N ILE A 4 -0.43 -0.52 8.56
CA ILE A 4 -1.13 -0.76 7.29
C ILE A 4 -0.17 -0.59 6.13
N LEU A 5 -0.03 -1.62 5.30
CA LEU A 5 0.73 -1.54 4.05
C LEU A 5 -0.18 -0.99 2.95
N PHE A 6 0.27 0.05 2.27
CA PHE A 6 -0.47 0.70 1.18
C PHE A 6 0.05 0.20 -0.16
N ASP A 7 -0.84 -0.39 -0.96
CA ASP A 7 -0.51 -0.76 -2.32
C ASP A 7 -0.35 0.50 -3.20
N ALA A 8 0.46 0.39 -4.24
CA ALA A 8 0.76 1.51 -5.12
C ALA A 8 -0.49 2.14 -5.73
N ASN A 9 -1.49 1.33 -6.10
CA ASN A 9 -2.70 1.84 -6.74
C ASN A 9 -3.50 2.82 -5.86
N VAL A 10 -3.47 2.63 -4.54
CA VAL A 10 -4.15 3.55 -3.61
C VAL A 10 -3.47 4.92 -3.63
N LEU A 11 -2.14 4.93 -3.56
CA LEU A 11 -1.37 6.17 -3.59
C LEU A 11 -1.51 6.87 -4.95
N LEU A 12 -1.39 6.12 -6.04
CA LEU A 12 -1.50 6.67 -7.39
C LEU A 12 -2.89 7.23 -7.66
N ASP A 13 -3.93 6.54 -7.20
CA ASP A 13 -5.29 7.01 -7.37
C ASP A 13 -5.51 8.36 -6.71
N PHE A 14 -4.94 8.53 -5.53
CA PHE A 14 -5.03 9.79 -4.80
C PHE A 14 -4.20 10.90 -5.48
N PHE A 15 -2.92 10.65 -5.72
CA PHE A 15 -2.03 11.68 -6.25
C PHE A 15 -2.28 12.04 -7.72
N LEU A 16 -2.85 11.12 -8.49
CA LEU A 16 -3.24 11.37 -9.88
C LEU A 16 -4.71 11.80 -10.02
N GLU A 17 -5.39 11.95 -8.89
CA GLU A 17 -6.77 12.42 -8.84
C GLU A 17 -7.73 11.56 -9.69
N ARG A 18 -7.51 10.23 -9.66
CA ARG A 18 -8.32 9.29 -10.44
C ARG A 18 -9.52 8.74 -9.67
N ASN A 19 -9.59 9.02 -8.38
CA ASN A 19 -10.59 8.46 -7.49
C ASN A 19 -11.88 9.26 -7.55
N LEU A 20 -13.04 8.58 -7.71
CA LEU A 20 -14.34 9.20 -7.67
C LEU A 20 -14.76 9.60 -6.25
N GLN A 21 -14.10 9.03 -5.23
CA GLN A 21 -14.38 9.33 -3.83
C GLN A 21 -13.08 9.62 -3.09
N PRO A 22 -12.41 10.75 -3.42
CA PRO A 22 -11.10 11.08 -2.83
C PRO A 22 -11.16 11.25 -1.32
N GLU A 23 -12.30 11.64 -0.76
CA GLU A 23 -12.45 11.86 0.68
C GLU A 23 -12.20 10.57 1.50
N THR A 24 -12.42 9.40 0.93
CA THR A 24 -12.14 8.13 1.62
C THR A 24 -10.65 7.97 1.90
N ILE A 25 -9.82 8.23 0.89
CA ILE A 25 -8.36 8.13 1.04
C ILE A 25 -7.85 9.28 1.89
N GLU A 26 -8.41 10.47 1.76
CA GLU A 26 -8.05 11.62 2.61
C GLU A 26 -8.26 11.30 4.09
N LYS A 27 -9.38 10.64 4.44
CA LYS A 27 -9.63 10.24 5.82
C LYS A 27 -8.59 9.26 6.34
N ILE A 28 -8.13 8.34 5.48
CA ILE A 28 -7.07 7.41 5.86
C ILE A 28 -5.76 8.16 6.12
N PHE A 29 -5.41 9.12 5.26
CA PHE A 29 -4.23 9.95 5.46
C PHE A 29 -4.34 10.78 6.74
N MET A 30 -5.52 11.29 7.07
CA MET A 30 -5.73 11.98 8.34
C MET A 30 -5.47 11.08 9.54
N LEU A 31 -5.85 9.80 9.45
CA LEU A 31 -5.54 8.83 10.51
C LEU A 31 -4.04 8.64 10.68
N ILE A 32 -3.28 8.68 9.59
CA ILE A 32 -1.82 8.62 9.65
C ILE A 32 -1.27 9.88 10.31
N ASP A 33 -1.73 11.06 9.89
CA ASP A 33 -1.29 12.33 10.44
C ASP A 33 -1.60 12.45 11.94
N ASN A 34 -2.72 11.90 12.38
CA ASN A 34 -3.14 11.89 13.78
C ASN A 34 -2.56 10.73 14.58
N LYS A 35 -1.65 9.97 13.97
CA LYS A 35 -0.95 8.83 14.60
C LYS A 35 -1.89 7.74 15.12
N LYS A 36 -3.03 7.57 14.49
CA LYS A 36 -3.95 6.48 14.79
C LYS A 36 -3.66 5.24 13.95
N VAL A 37 -3.02 5.45 12.80
CA VAL A 37 -2.59 4.41 11.88
C VAL A 37 -1.15 4.71 11.49
N GLU A 38 -0.35 3.67 11.36
CA GLU A 38 1.02 3.76 10.86
C GLU A 38 1.03 3.22 9.43
N GLY A 39 1.35 4.07 8.47
CA GLY A 39 1.38 3.71 7.06
C GLY A 39 2.73 3.13 6.66
N TYR A 40 2.71 2.09 5.85
CA TYR A 40 3.90 1.40 5.35
C TYR A 40 3.86 1.30 3.83
N VAL A 41 5.01 1.40 3.21
CA VAL A 41 5.22 1.14 1.77
C VAL A 41 6.51 0.35 1.61
N THR A 42 6.67 -0.29 0.46
CA THR A 42 7.93 -0.94 0.09
C THR A 42 8.67 -0.09 -0.94
N VAL A 43 9.95 -0.35 -1.13
CA VAL A 43 10.72 0.32 -2.20
C VAL A 43 10.09 0.04 -3.56
N THR A 44 9.61 -1.19 -3.80
CA THR A 44 8.93 -1.55 -5.04
C THR A 44 7.69 -0.69 -5.27
N ILE A 45 6.89 -0.46 -4.23
CA ILE A 45 5.71 0.40 -4.33
C ILE A 45 6.12 1.83 -4.71
N LEU A 46 7.19 2.34 -4.09
CA LEU A 46 7.70 3.68 -4.43
C LEU A 46 8.21 3.74 -5.87
N GLN A 47 8.84 2.68 -6.36
CA GLN A 47 9.32 2.63 -7.74
C GLN A 47 8.15 2.63 -8.74
N ILE A 48 7.10 1.90 -8.45
CA ILE A 48 5.88 1.90 -9.28
C ILE A 48 5.27 3.30 -9.29
N CYS A 49 5.15 3.93 -8.14
CA CYS A 49 4.63 5.29 -8.03
C CYS A 49 5.53 6.28 -8.80
N ALA A 50 6.86 6.15 -8.66
CA ALA A 50 7.80 7.03 -9.35
C ALA A 50 7.61 6.99 -10.86
N TYR A 51 7.41 5.80 -11.43
CA TYR A 51 7.21 5.63 -12.87
C TYR A 51 5.96 6.39 -13.34
N TYR A 52 4.82 6.14 -12.71
CA TYR A 52 3.57 6.75 -13.16
C TYR A 52 3.47 8.24 -12.83
N LEU A 53 3.98 8.67 -11.69
CA LEU A 53 3.99 10.09 -11.32
C LEU A 53 4.90 10.89 -12.24
N THR A 54 6.07 10.38 -12.58
CA THR A 54 6.99 11.04 -13.51
C THR A 54 6.35 11.19 -14.88
N LYS A 55 5.70 10.13 -15.35
CA LYS A 55 5.04 10.13 -16.65
C LYS A 55 3.88 11.13 -16.70
N ALA A 56 3.12 11.26 -15.62
CA ALA A 56 1.94 12.12 -15.60
C ALA A 56 2.25 13.57 -15.24
N LYS A 57 3.19 13.83 -14.35
CA LYS A 57 3.42 15.16 -13.78
C LYS A 57 4.86 15.67 -13.90
N GLY A 58 5.77 14.88 -14.45
CA GLY A 58 7.18 15.25 -14.59
C GLY A 58 8.01 14.91 -13.36
N VAL A 59 9.34 14.91 -13.54
CA VAL A 59 10.29 14.46 -12.52
C VAL A 59 10.24 15.32 -11.25
N ALA A 60 10.19 16.65 -11.40
CA ALA A 60 10.24 17.55 -10.25
C ALA A 60 9.05 17.33 -9.31
N VAL A 61 7.83 17.26 -9.86
CA VAL A 61 6.62 17.05 -9.07
C VAL A 61 6.60 15.64 -8.48
N ALA A 62 7.03 14.63 -9.25
CA ALA A 62 7.13 13.26 -8.75
C ALA A 62 8.03 13.16 -7.53
N LYS A 63 9.20 13.83 -7.57
CA LYS A 63 10.12 13.84 -6.41
C LYS A 63 9.49 14.49 -5.18
N GLU A 64 8.78 15.58 -5.36
CA GLU A 64 8.09 16.24 -4.24
C GLU A 64 7.04 15.35 -3.58
N ILE A 65 6.23 14.66 -4.41
CA ILE A 65 5.21 13.76 -3.91
C ILE A 65 5.83 12.57 -3.17
N LEU A 66 6.85 11.94 -3.75
CA LEU A 66 7.52 10.80 -3.14
C LEU A 66 8.24 11.17 -1.85
N GLU A 67 8.84 12.36 -1.78
CA GLU A 67 9.43 12.84 -0.54
C GLU A 67 8.38 12.99 0.56
N MET A 68 7.22 13.55 0.22
CA MET A 68 6.11 13.67 1.16
C MET A 68 5.65 12.30 1.66
N VAL A 69 5.56 11.32 0.75
CA VAL A 69 5.17 9.96 1.12
C VAL A 69 6.18 9.35 2.09
N ILE A 70 7.47 9.42 1.76
CA ILE A 70 8.50 8.77 2.59
C ILE A 70 8.65 9.44 3.97
N LEU A 71 8.30 10.72 4.09
CA LEU A 71 8.31 11.40 5.38
C LEU A 71 7.13 10.99 6.27
N LYS A 72 6.02 10.56 5.67
CA LYS A 72 4.82 10.13 6.42
C LYS A 72 4.76 8.63 6.65
N PHE A 73 5.33 7.85 5.76
CA PHE A 73 5.23 6.39 5.76
C PHE A 73 6.55 5.76 6.21
N GLN A 74 6.45 4.55 6.75
CA GLN A 74 7.61 3.74 7.05
C GLN A 74 7.92 2.83 5.87
N LEU A 75 9.19 2.47 5.69
CA LEU A 75 9.59 1.52 4.65
C LEU A 75 9.65 0.10 5.20
N LEU A 76 9.12 -0.84 4.44
CA LEU A 76 9.31 -2.27 4.69
C LEU A 76 10.30 -2.81 3.67
N ASP A 77 11.17 -3.70 4.13
CA ASP A 77 12.10 -4.42 3.27
C ASP A 77 11.61 -5.83 3.04
N GLY A 78 11.77 -6.29 1.80
CA GLY A 78 11.58 -7.69 1.46
C GLY A 78 12.91 -8.42 1.53
N ASN A 79 12.84 -9.76 1.57
CA ASN A 79 14.02 -10.61 1.59
C ASN A 79 13.80 -11.84 0.71
N LYS A 80 14.85 -12.63 0.56
CA LYS A 80 14.82 -13.85 -0.27
C LYS A 80 13.72 -14.81 0.17
N LYS A 81 13.51 -14.94 1.47
CA LYS A 81 12.49 -15.83 2.01
C LYS A 81 11.09 -15.41 1.57
N ASN A 82 10.81 -14.10 1.56
CA ASN A 82 9.52 -13.58 1.10
C ASN A 82 9.27 -13.95 -0.37
N VAL A 83 10.29 -13.80 -1.21
CA VAL A 83 10.19 -14.13 -2.64
C VAL A 83 9.97 -15.62 -2.83
N LEU A 84 10.75 -16.46 -2.12
CA LEU A 84 10.59 -17.91 -2.22
C LEU A 84 9.20 -18.36 -1.78
N ASN A 85 8.67 -17.81 -0.69
CA ASN A 85 7.33 -18.14 -0.22
C ASN A 85 6.26 -17.74 -1.25
N ALA A 86 6.43 -16.58 -1.87
CA ALA A 86 5.52 -16.12 -2.92
C ALA A 86 5.54 -17.08 -4.11
N LEU A 87 6.73 -17.50 -4.55
CA LEU A 87 6.88 -18.40 -5.70
C LEU A 87 6.33 -19.80 -5.42
N LYS A 88 6.35 -20.25 -4.16
CA LYS A 88 5.80 -21.54 -3.75
C LYS A 88 4.32 -21.51 -3.48
N SER A 89 3.74 -20.32 -3.34
CA SER A 89 2.32 -20.17 -3.07
C SER A 89 1.50 -20.46 -4.34
N GLU A 90 0.19 -20.66 -4.17
CA GLU A 90 -0.73 -20.88 -5.28
C GLU A 90 -1.22 -19.58 -5.91
N GLN A 91 -0.70 -18.42 -5.46
CA GLN A 91 -1.14 -17.13 -5.95
C GLN A 91 -0.73 -16.90 -7.40
N GLN A 92 -1.66 -16.41 -8.20
CA GLN A 92 -1.42 -16.17 -9.63
C GLN A 92 -0.66 -14.88 -9.88
N ASP A 93 -0.90 -13.83 -9.07
CA ASP A 93 -0.20 -12.57 -9.19
C ASP A 93 1.05 -12.62 -8.30
N ILE A 94 2.23 -12.69 -8.94
CA ILE A 94 3.50 -12.86 -8.24
C ILE A 94 3.83 -11.61 -7.42
N GLU A 95 3.58 -10.42 -7.96
CA GLU A 95 3.85 -9.16 -7.26
C GLU A 95 3.01 -9.06 -5.98
N ASP A 96 1.73 -9.34 -6.07
CA ASP A 96 0.83 -9.32 -4.91
C ASP A 96 1.26 -10.37 -3.88
N ALA A 97 1.66 -11.56 -4.33
CA ALA A 97 2.14 -12.61 -3.44
C ALA A 97 3.39 -12.17 -2.69
N ILE A 98 4.34 -11.52 -3.36
CA ILE A 98 5.55 -11.02 -2.71
C ILE A 98 5.18 -10.00 -1.63
N HIS A 99 4.32 -9.06 -1.93
CA HIS A 99 3.87 -8.04 -0.96
C HIS A 99 3.12 -8.67 0.21
N TYR A 100 2.30 -9.68 -0.05
CA TYR A 100 1.61 -10.42 1.00
C TYR A 100 2.59 -11.02 2.00
N PHE A 101 3.64 -11.70 1.53
CA PHE A 101 4.60 -12.34 2.42
C PHE A 101 5.54 -11.34 3.11
N ILE A 102 5.84 -10.21 2.48
CA ILE A 102 6.56 -9.12 3.15
C ILE A 102 5.74 -8.57 4.30
N ALA A 103 4.46 -8.31 4.06
CA ALA A 103 3.56 -7.77 5.08
C ALA A 103 3.37 -8.77 6.23
N LEU A 104 3.20 -10.04 5.90
CA LEU A 104 3.00 -11.09 6.91
C LEU A 104 4.22 -11.23 7.82
N GLU A 105 5.42 -11.26 7.27
CA GLU A 105 6.65 -11.39 8.04
C GLU A 105 6.92 -10.17 8.93
N ASN A 106 6.55 -8.99 8.47
CA ASN A 106 6.73 -7.75 9.22
C ASN A 106 5.59 -7.43 10.17
N GLU A 107 4.68 -8.38 10.36
CA GLU A 107 3.57 -8.25 11.31
C GLU A 107 2.69 -7.03 11.06
N VAL A 108 2.49 -6.71 9.79
CA VAL A 108 1.56 -5.66 9.37
C VAL A 108 0.13 -6.13 9.68
N ASN A 109 -0.69 -5.25 10.18
CA ASN A 109 -2.05 -5.60 10.60
C ASN A 109 -3.01 -5.77 9.42
N ALA A 110 -2.79 -5.03 8.33
CA ALA A 110 -3.63 -5.13 7.14
C ALA A 110 -2.93 -4.53 5.92
N ILE A 111 -3.44 -4.86 4.75
CA ILE A 111 -3.04 -4.25 3.48
C ILE A 111 -4.25 -3.49 2.94
N VAL A 112 -4.04 -2.30 2.36
CA VAL A 112 -5.09 -1.58 1.65
C VAL A 112 -4.75 -1.53 0.17
N THR A 113 -5.72 -1.85 -0.68
CA THR A 113 -5.55 -1.93 -2.13
C THR A 113 -6.87 -1.65 -2.84
N LEU A 114 -6.76 -1.24 -4.12
CA LEU A 114 -7.92 -1.12 -5.00
C LEU A 114 -8.10 -2.36 -5.87
N ASP A 115 -7.15 -3.29 -5.85
CA ASP A 115 -7.16 -4.48 -6.68
C ASP A 115 -8.01 -5.59 -6.06
N GLN A 116 -9.15 -5.91 -6.69
CA GLN A 116 -10.05 -6.96 -6.22
C GLN A 116 -9.38 -8.33 -6.18
N GLY A 117 -8.45 -8.59 -7.10
CA GLY A 117 -7.68 -9.83 -7.10
C GLY A 117 -6.82 -9.96 -5.85
N PHE A 118 -6.21 -8.86 -5.41
CA PHE A 118 -5.41 -8.85 -4.19
C PHE A 118 -6.30 -9.01 -2.94
N ILE A 119 -7.44 -8.36 -2.92
CA ILE A 119 -8.39 -8.46 -1.80
C ILE A 119 -8.82 -9.92 -1.57
N LYS A 120 -8.91 -10.71 -2.62
CA LYS A 120 -9.26 -12.14 -2.50
C LYS A 120 -8.24 -12.95 -1.70
N LEU A 121 -7.02 -12.44 -1.53
CA LEU A 121 -5.97 -13.09 -0.72
C LEU A 121 -6.13 -12.80 0.77
N SER A 122 -7.11 -11.98 1.15
CA SER A 122 -7.36 -11.63 2.54
C SER A 122 -7.54 -12.88 3.41
N SER A 123 -6.94 -12.88 4.58
CA SER A 123 -7.02 -14.00 5.53
C SER A 123 -7.18 -13.44 6.95
N PRO A 124 -7.56 -14.29 7.92
CA PRO A 124 -7.60 -13.85 9.31
C PRO A 124 -6.23 -13.36 9.83
N TYR A 125 -5.15 -13.88 9.26
CA TYR A 125 -3.79 -13.50 9.67
C TYR A 125 -3.34 -12.19 9.05
N LEU A 126 -3.86 -11.85 7.87
CA LEU A 126 -3.51 -10.63 7.16
C LEU A 126 -4.72 -10.19 6.33
N PRO A 127 -5.62 -9.40 6.93
CA PRO A 127 -6.75 -8.83 6.20
C PRO A 127 -6.28 -7.90 5.09
N ILE A 128 -6.95 -7.93 3.96
CA ILE A 128 -6.69 -7.07 2.81
C ILE A 128 -7.99 -6.35 2.47
N TYR A 129 -7.97 -5.03 2.55
CA TYR A 129 -9.17 -4.19 2.46
C TYR A 129 -9.12 -3.23 1.28
N SER A 130 -10.29 -2.89 0.78
CA SER A 130 -10.46 -1.65 0.01
C SER A 130 -10.33 -0.46 0.97
N PRO A 131 -10.09 0.75 0.47
CA PRO A 131 -10.06 1.94 1.36
C PRO A 131 -11.30 2.09 2.21
N ALA A 132 -12.49 1.89 1.64
CA ALA A 132 -13.75 2.02 2.38
C ALA A 132 -13.85 0.97 3.50
N ASP A 133 -13.51 -0.28 3.19
CA ASP A 133 -13.55 -1.36 4.17
C ASP A 133 -12.51 -1.17 5.27
N LEU A 134 -11.35 -0.62 4.94
CA LEU A 134 -10.33 -0.29 5.93
C LEU A 134 -10.89 0.70 6.95
N LEU A 135 -11.52 1.78 6.49
CA LEU A 135 -12.13 2.78 7.39
C LEU A 135 -13.17 2.17 8.29
N SER A 136 -14.00 1.26 7.78
CA SER A 136 -15.04 0.59 8.56
C SER A 136 -14.45 -0.29 9.66
N ASN A 137 -13.25 -0.81 9.48
CA ASN A 137 -12.63 -1.74 10.42
C ASN A 137 -11.69 -1.09 11.44
N ILE A 138 -11.20 0.10 11.16
CA ILE A 138 -10.30 0.81 12.10
C ILE A 138 -10.92 2.08 12.68
N GLY A 139 -12.00 2.52 12.06
CA GLY A 139 -12.71 3.72 12.47
C GLY A 139 -13.41 3.55 13.77
#